data_2a3981840b343ac5c48fccccdb678edf
#
_entry.id   2a3981840b343ac5c48fccccdb678edf
#
_cell.length_a   1.000
_cell.length_b   1.000
_cell.length_c   1.000
_cell.angle_alpha   90.00
_cell.angle_beta   90.00
_cell.angle_gamma   90.00
#
_symmetry.space_group_name_H-M   'P 1'
#
loop_
_entity.id
_entity.type
_entity.pdbx_description
1 polymer ?
#
loop_
_entity_poly.entity_id
_entity_poly.type
_entity_poly.pdbx_seq_one_letter_code
_entity_poly.pdbx_strand_id
1 'polypeptide(L)'
;MGKRFDSDKYPMISNLNADPRLIGNEALLCPFVQFNSSQRMNMFSNNVTQALLIDGCDFPAVSSAYEYEFLKYNFNATRLDQDANILAVIPKYKTNVGSQPITSTPSYTVIYHGADDDMIHCLEVSKFVKGTDGFGYDMIINYDKLVPDIGIKKNEYIAHSKAVQGSRYCMGVNANVVYLTTKETVEDAFCISDEIADKMGSSGYKTLVINIDKNYHPLNLYGNVDEYKICPDIGERVREDCILCGFRK
;
A
#
# COMPACT_ATOMS: atom_id res chain seq x y z
N MET A 1 13.14 -0.92 36.41
CA MET A 1 13.70 0.43 36.25
C MET A 1 14.91 0.33 35.34
N GLY A 2 14.78 0.60 34.06
CA GLY A 2 15.89 0.63 33.12
C GLY A 2 16.80 1.82 33.43
N LYS A 3 18.08 1.56 33.55
CA LYS A 3 19.07 2.66 33.67
C LYS A 3 19.01 3.50 32.39
N ARG A 4 18.77 4.78 32.50
CA ARG A 4 18.86 5.73 31.40
C ARG A 4 20.30 5.66 30.86
N PHE A 5 20.38 5.55 29.53
CA PHE A 5 21.67 5.57 28.84
C PHE A 5 22.37 6.92 29.11
N ASP A 6 23.56 6.86 29.60
CA ASP A 6 24.34 8.06 29.94
C ASP A 6 25.20 8.45 28.73
N SER A 7 24.73 9.42 27.95
CA SER A 7 25.39 9.91 26.73
C SER A 7 26.79 10.47 26.99
N ASP A 8 27.03 10.97 28.19
CA ASP A 8 28.32 11.57 28.52
C ASP A 8 29.41 10.51 28.78
N LYS A 9 28.98 9.31 29.11
CA LYS A 9 29.85 8.16 29.32
C LYS A 9 30.27 7.44 28.03
N TYR A 10 29.53 7.64 26.95
CA TYR A 10 29.76 7.01 25.66
C TYR A 10 29.61 8.03 24.51
N PRO A 11 30.53 9.01 24.41
CA PRO A 11 30.40 10.10 23.44
C PRO A 11 30.40 9.65 21.97
N MET A 12 30.95 8.47 21.69
CA MET A 12 30.88 7.92 20.33
C MET A 12 29.46 7.50 19.87
N ILE A 13 28.58 7.21 20.82
CA ILE A 13 27.19 6.84 20.51
C ILE A 13 26.31 8.09 20.40
N SER A 14 26.66 9.18 21.12
CA SER A 14 25.92 10.44 21.01
C SER A 14 26.17 11.18 19.68
N ASN A 15 27.28 10.89 19.00
CA ASN A 15 27.59 11.42 17.67
C ASN A 15 27.05 10.56 16.52
N LEU A 16 26.51 9.39 16.82
CA LEU A 16 25.61 8.70 15.91
C LEU A 16 24.25 9.44 15.93
N ASN A 17 24.21 10.59 15.29
CA ASN A 17 23.02 10.99 14.56
C ASN A 17 22.84 9.92 13.50
N ALA A 18 22.42 8.72 13.93
CA ALA A 18 22.07 7.66 13.02
C ALA A 18 20.95 8.23 12.17
N ASP A 19 21.28 8.57 10.95
CA ASP A 19 20.30 9.00 9.98
C ASP A 19 19.23 7.91 9.96
N PRO A 20 17.97 8.20 10.31
CA PRO A 20 16.92 7.19 10.31
C PRO A 20 16.79 6.46 8.96
N ARG A 21 17.39 7.00 7.90
CA ARG A 21 17.52 6.35 6.59
C ARG A 21 18.50 5.16 6.57
N LEU A 22 19.35 5.02 7.58
CA LEU A 22 20.26 3.87 7.70
C LEU A 22 19.59 2.60 8.19
N ILE A 23 18.46 2.75 8.89
CA ILE A 23 17.62 1.63 9.32
C ILE A 23 16.30 1.81 8.59
N GLY A 24 15.93 0.85 7.77
CA GLY A 24 14.63 0.90 7.07
C GLY A 24 13.48 1.12 8.07
N ASN A 25 12.52 1.93 7.70
CA ASN A 25 11.36 2.23 8.53
C ASN A 25 10.62 0.96 8.98
N GLU A 26 10.65 -0.07 8.16
CA GLU A 26 10.01 -1.36 8.41
C GLU A 26 10.62 -2.07 9.62
N ALA A 27 11.93 -1.93 9.84
CA ALA A 27 12.61 -2.53 10.98
C ALA A 27 12.09 -2.00 12.33
N LEU A 28 11.66 -0.74 12.36
CA LEU A 28 11.13 -0.09 13.55
C LEU A 28 9.72 -0.57 13.93
N LEU A 29 9.04 -1.26 13.04
CA LEU A 29 7.76 -1.93 13.33
C LEU A 29 7.94 -3.21 14.14
N CYS A 30 9.18 -3.72 14.30
CA CYS A 30 9.45 -4.88 15.11
C CYS A 30 9.45 -4.51 16.59
N PRO A 31 8.55 -5.08 17.41
CA PRO A 31 8.63 -4.89 18.85
C PRO A 31 9.98 -5.39 19.40
N PHE A 32 10.54 -4.68 20.36
CA PHE A 32 11.81 -5.04 20.99
C PHE A 32 13.00 -5.15 20.02
N VAL A 33 13.02 -4.33 18.99
CA VAL A 33 14.08 -4.30 17.95
C VAL A 33 15.48 -4.29 18.54
N GLN A 34 15.71 -3.58 19.64
CA GLN A 34 16.99 -3.45 20.32
C GLN A 34 17.53 -4.77 20.92
N PHE A 35 16.69 -5.80 21.06
CA PHE A 35 17.08 -7.10 21.59
C PHE A 35 17.31 -8.15 20.51
N ASN A 36 17.18 -7.77 19.25
CA ASN A 36 17.39 -8.65 18.11
C ASN A 36 18.76 -8.42 17.46
N SER A 37 19.25 -9.44 16.75
CA SER A 37 20.44 -9.30 15.91
C SER A 37 20.11 -8.47 14.65
N SER A 38 21.08 -7.73 14.13
CA SER A 38 20.93 -6.94 12.91
C SER A 38 20.53 -7.78 11.70
N GLN A 39 21.01 -9.01 11.61
CA GLN A 39 20.67 -9.95 10.54
C GLN A 39 19.18 -10.33 10.56
N ARG A 40 18.63 -10.63 11.75
CA ARG A 40 17.21 -10.95 11.92
C ARG A 40 16.33 -9.73 11.66
N MET A 41 16.80 -8.53 12.00
CA MET A 41 16.09 -7.29 11.71
C MET A 41 16.05 -7.00 10.21
N ASN A 42 17.12 -7.25 9.48
CA ASN A 42 17.11 -7.14 8.01
C ASN A 42 16.13 -8.13 7.37
N MET A 43 16.07 -9.37 7.88
CA MET A 43 15.11 -10.36 7.40
C MET A 43 13.66 -9.95 7.68
N PHE A 44 13.39 -9.45 8.88
CA PHE A 44 12.07 -8.92 9.22
C PHE A 44 11.68 -7.75 8.31
N SER A 45 12.57 -6.77 8.12
CA SER A 45 12.34 -5.62 7.25
C SER A 45 12.02 -6.05 5.80
N ASN A 46 12.77 -7.00 5.25
CA ASN A 46 12.49 -7.55 3.93
C ASN A 46 11.12 -8.24 3.86
N ASN A 47 10.78 -9.04 4.86
CA ASN A 47 9.48 -9.72 4.91
C ASN A 47 8.33 -8.72 4.97
N VAL A 48 8.45 -7.66 5.77
CA VAL A 48 7.44 -6.60 5.85
C VAL A 48 7.29 -5.86 4.51
N THR A 49 8.40 -5.57 3.84
CA THR A 49 8.39 -4.89 2.54
C THR A 49 7.71 -5.74 1.45
N GLN A 50 7.84 -7.05 1.53
CA GLN A 50 7.26 -8.01 0.57
C GLN A 50 5.86 -8.48 0.95
N ALA A 51 5.42 -8.23 2.17
CA ALA A 51 4.11 -8.65 2.65
C ALA A 51 2.98 -7.99 1.84
N LEU A 52 1.99 -8.79 1.46
CA LEU A 52 0.75 -8.28 0.90
C LEU A 52 -0.11 -7.69 2.00
N LEU A 53 -0.81 -6.61 1.70
CA LEU A 53 -1.81 -6.05 2.60
C LEU A 53 -3.03 -6.96 2.62
N ILE A 54 -3.44 -7.38 3.80
CA ILE A 54 -4.66 -8.16 4.00
C ILE A 54 -5.86 -7.25 4.21
N ASP A 55 -7.05 -7.75 3.84
CA ASP A 55 -8.28 -6.96 3.91
C ASP A 55 -8.79 -6.76 5.34
N GLY A 56 -8.40 -7.63 6.27
CA GLY A 56 -8.84 -7.63 7.66
C GLY A 56 -7.67 -7.59 8.66
N CYS A 57 -6.83 -6.56 8.61
CA CYS A 57 -5.74 -6.41 9.58
C CYS A 57 -6.25 -6.14 10.99
N ASP A 58 -5.63 -6.75 11.98
CA ASP A 58 -5.85 -6.47 13.39
C ASP A 58 -4.87 -5.41 13.92
N PHE A 59 -5.24 -4.71 15.00
CA PHE A 59 -4.25 -3.97 15.77
C PHE A 59 -3.22 -4.95 16.36
N PRO A 60 -1.92 -4.66 16.23
CA PRO A 60 -0.90 -5.55 16.76
C PRO A 60 -1.06 -5.74 18.27
N ALA A 61 -1.07 -6.99 18.73
CA ALA A 61 -1.18 -7.34 20.15
C ALA A 61 0.01 -6.78 20.95
N VAL A 62 1.17 -6.64 20.30
CA VAL A 62 2.38 -6.00 20.86
C VAL A 62 2.78 -4.89 19.90
N SER A 63 2.66 -3.65 20.36
CA SER A 63 3.01 -2.47 19.58
C SER A 63 4.49 -2.15 19.70
N SER A 64 5.11 -1.72 18.60
CA SER A 64 6.45 -1.11 18.62
C SER A 64 6.44 0.36 19.03
N ALA A 65 5.25 0.96 19.13
CA ALA A 65 5.00 2.39 19.26
C ALA A 65 5.40 3.22 18.03
N TYR A 66 5.82 2.59 16.95
CA TYR A 66 6.23 3.26 15.71
C TYR A 66 5.13 3.23 14.62
N GLU A 67 4.08 2.47 14.80
CA GLU A 67 3.02 2.26 13.81
C GLU A 67 2.36 3.57 13.33
N TYR A 68 2.29 4.58 14.21
CA TYR A 68 1.78 5.90 13.86
C TYR A 68 2.81 6.72 13.06
N GLU A 69 4.07 6.74 13.51
CA GLU A 69 5.14 7.47 12.84
C GLU A 69 5.46 6.89 11.47
N PHE A 70 5.37 5.56 11.34
CA PHE A 70 5.57 4.84 10.08
C PHE A 70 4.71 5.41 8.95
N LEU A 71 3.46 5.73 9.22
CA LEU A 71 2.54 6.28 8.23
C LEU A 71 2.89 7.70 7.77
N LYS A 72 3.77 8.41 8.46
CA LYS A 72 4.20 9.76 8.04
C LYS A 72 5.07 9.72 6.79
N TYR A 73 5.78 8.62 6.59
CA TYR A 73 6.80 8.49 5.55
C TYR A 73 6.53 7.32 4.61
N ASN A 74 5.34 6.74 4.69
CA ASN A 74 4.98 5.57 3.93
C ASN A 74 3.81 5.86 2.98
N PHE A 75 3.84 5.23 1.81
CA PHE A 75 2.82 5.38 0.77
C PHE A 75 1.43 4.81 1.15
N ASN A 76 1.32 4.13 2.30
CA ASN A 76 0.05 3.60 2.80
C ASN A 76 -0.93 4.69 3.28
N ALA A 77 -0.46 5.91 3.44
CA ALA A 77 -1.31 7.03 3.83
C ALA A 77 -0.89 8.31 3.13
N THR A 78 -1.87 9.01 2.57
CA THR A 78 -1.72 10.35 1.99
C THR A 78 -2.37 11.34 2.91
N ARG A 79 -1.58 12.26 3.44
CA ARG A 79 -2.01 13.31 4.36
C ARG A 79 -1.15 14.55 4.20
N LEU A 80 -1.60 15.67 4.75
CA LEU A 80 -0.84 16.91 4.76
C LEU A 80 -0.10 17.06 6.10
N ASP A 81 1.06 17.67 6.05
CA ASP A 81 1.89 18.01 7.21
C ASP A 81 1.53 19.35 7.86
N GLN A 82 0.60 20.09 7.24
CA GLN A 82 0.07 21.37 7.70
C GLN A 82 -1.44 21.47 7.47
N ASP A 83 -2.10 22.43 8.12
CA ASP A 83 -3.47 22.80 7.78
C ASP A 83 -3.47 23.40 6.38
N ALA A 84 -4.48 23.09 5.59
CA ALA A 84 -4.54 23.53 4.20
C ALA A 84 -5.97 23.77 3.72
N ASN A 85 -6.09 24.60 2.70
CA ASN A 85 -7.34 24.79 1.97
C ASN A 85 -7.18 24.29 0.53
N ILE A 86 -8.08 23.45 0.07
CA ILE A 86 -8.04 22.91 -1.29
C ILE A 86 -8.53 23.97 -2.27
N LEU A 87 -7.69 24.29 -3.25
CA LEU A 87 -8.00 25.25 -4.30
C LEU A 87 -8.61 24.57 -5.53
N ALA A 88 -8.05 23.42 -5.93
CA ALA A 88 -8.53 22.69 -7.10
C ALA A 88 -8.22 21.19 -6.99
N VAL A 89 -9.09 20.37 -7.58
CA VAL A 89 -8.91 18.93 -7.72
C VAL A 89 -9.03 18.57 -9.20
N ILE A 90 -7.95 18.08 -9.78
CA ILE A 90 -7.85 17.78 -11.20
C ILE A 90 -7.73 16.27 -11.38
N PRO A 91 -8.75 15.60 -11.92
CA PRO A 91 -8.65 14.18 -12.23
C PRO A 91 -7.66 13.95 -13.37
N LYS A 92 -6.74 13.01 -13.18
CA LYS A 92 -5.81 12.55 -14.20
C LYS A 92 -6.21 11.15 -14.66
N TYR A 93 -6.49 11.03 -15.92
CA TYR A 93 -6.70 9.73 -16.56
C TYR A 93 -5.41 9.32 -17.27
N LYS A 94 -4.95 8.10 -17.07
CA LYS A 94 -3.86 7.55 -17.89
C LYS A 94 -4.42 7.26 -19.28
N THR A 95 -4.18 8.16 -20.20
CA THR A 95 -4.49 7.94 -21.63
C THR A 95 -3.28 7.28 -22.28
N ASN A 96 -3.48 6.14 -22.94
CA ASN A 96 -2.50 5.67 -23.91
C ASN A 96 -2.62 6.52 -25.17
N VAL A 97 -1.49 7.04 -25.62
CA VAL A 97 -1.40 7.83 -26.85
C VAL A 97 -1.81 6.95 -28.04
N GLY A 98 -2.89 7.30 -28.70
CA GLY A 98 -3.24 6.77 -30.00
C GLY A 98 -4.48 5.90 -30.13
N SER A 99 -5.23 5.62 -29.10
CA SER A 99 -6.51 4.92 -29.19
C SER A 99 -7.37 5.16 -27.95
N GLN A 100 -8.64 4.93 -28.08
CA GLN A 100 -9.71 5.23 -27.14
C GLN A 100 -9.31 5.18 -25.66
N PRO A 101 -9.81 6.09 -24.81
CA PRO A 101 -9.53 6.11 -23.41
C PRO A 101 -9.98 4.80 -22.80
N ILE A 102 -9.03 3.92 -22.52
CA ILE A 102 -9.29 2.86 -21.56
C ILE A 102 -9.41 3.58 -20.23
N THR A 103 -10.59 3.59 -19.66
CA THR A 103 -10.90 4.21 -18.37
C THR A 103 -10.09 3.54 -17.28
N SER A 104 -8.86 3.99 -17.10
CA SER A 104 -8.14 3.67 -15.88
C SER A 104 -8.75 4.51 -14.76
N THR A 105 -8.85 3.94 -13.58
CA THR A 105 -9.31 4.66 -12.40
C THR A 105 -8.47 5.92 -12.23
N PRO A 106 -9.08 7.11 -12.10
CA PRO A 106 -8.34 8.36 -12.09
C PRO A 106 -7.45 8.46 -10.88
N SER A 107 -6.26 9.00 -11.06
CA SER A 107 -5.54 9.66 -9.99
C SER A 107 -5.94 11.13 -9.97
N TYR A 108 -5.71 11.80 -8.86
CA TYR A 108 -6.08 13.20 -8.69
C TYR A 108 -4.84 14.02 -8.41
N THR A 109 -4.73 15.18 -9.06
CA THR A 109 -3.81 16.22 -8.64
C THR A 109 -4.60 17.21 -7.80
N VAL A 110 -4.23 17.33 -6.54
CA VAL A 110 -4.82 18.27 -5.60
C VAL A 110 -3.91 19.47 -5.46
N ILE A 111 -4.43 20.65 -5.77
CA ILE A 111 -3.75 21.93 -5.56
C ILE A 111 -4.32 22.52 -4.29
N TYR A 112 -3.47 22.86 -3.34
CA TYR A 112 -3.88 23.38 -2.05
C TYR A 112 -3.00 24.54 -1.60
N HIS A 113 -3.54 25.40 -0.76
CA HIS A 113 -2.85 26.48 -0.10
C HIS A 113 -2.52 26.03 1.34
N GLY A 114 -1.25 26.05 1.68
CA GLY A 114 -0.77 25.69 3.01
C GLY A 114 -0.94 26.86 3.98
N ALA A 115 -1.35 26.56 5.22
CA ALA A 115 -1.58 27.58 6.23
C ALA A 115 -0.30 28.01 6.96
N ASP A 116 0.68 27.11 7.09
CA ASP A 116 1.91 27.37 7.83
C ASP A 116 2.91 28.19 7.02
N ASP A 117 2.99 27.97 5.71
CA ASP A 117 3.96 28.58 4.81
C ASP A 117 3.37 29.58 3.80
N ASP A 118 2.05 29.69 3.79
CA ASP A 118 1.30 30.58 2.88
C ASP A 118 1.60 30.33 1.38
N MET A 119 1.94 29.08 1.04
CA MET A 119 2.35 28.67 -0.30
C MET A 119 1.30 27.78 -0.98
N ILE A 120 1.36 27.75 -2.31
CA ILE A 120 0.55 26.84 -3.10
C ILE A 120 1.37 25.56 -3.36
N HIS A 121 0.78 24.44 -3.00
CA HIS A 121 1.35 23.13 -3.15
C HIS A 121 0.53 22.23 -4.07
N CYS A 122 1.16 21.16 -4.52
CA CYS A 122 0.55 20.15 -5.36
C CYS A 122 0.79 18.76 -4.75
N LEU A 123 -0.27 17.98 -4.63
CA LEU A 123 -0.25 16.61 -4.12
C LEU A 123 -0.89 15.66 -5.14
N GLU A 124 -0.27 14.51 -5.36
CA GLU A 124 -0.89 13.44 -6.14
C GLU A 124 -1.59 12.44 -5.22
N VAL A 125 -2.86 12.19 -5.49
CA VAL A 125 -3.67 11.17 -4.83
C VAL A 125 -4.02 10.09 -5.84
N SER A 126 -3.50 8.88 -5.63
CA SER A 126 -3.74 7.75 -6.53
C SER A 126 -4.73 6.77 -5.91
N LYS A 127 -5.68 6.29 -6.72
CA LYS A 127 -6.59 5.21 -6.31
C LYS A 127 -5.84 3.89 -6.16
N PHE A 128 -4.86 3.66 -7.03
CA PHE A 128 -4.05 2.44 -7.00
C PHE A 128 -2.60 2.77 -6.72
N VAL A 129 -2.04 2.06 -5.76
CA VAL A 129 -0.63 2.16 -5.40
C VAL A 129 0.04 0.85 -5.79
N LYS A 130 1.18 0.96 -6.47
CA LYS A 130 1.97 -0.18 -6.85
C LYS A 130 2.79 -0.65 -5.64
N GLY A 131 2.54 -1.87 -5.24
CA GLY A 131 3.34 -2.55 -4.23
C GLY A 131 4.53 -3.29 -4.83
N THR A 132 5.06 -4.24 -4.09
CA THR A 132 6.18 -5.09 -4.49
C THR A 132 5.74 -6.11 -5.56
N ASP A 133 6.68 -6.59 -6.36
CA ASP A 133 6.50 -7.66 -7.36
C ASP A 133 5.38 -7.45 -8.40
N GLY A 134 5.04 -6.20 -8.64
CA GLY A 134 4.02 -5.87 -9.65
C GLY A 134 2.58 -6.04 -9.19
N PHE A 135 2.36 -6.42 -7.93
CA PHE A 135 1.06 -6.33 -7.28
C PHE A 135 0.85 -4.93 -6.73
N GLY A 136 -0.38 -4.46 -6.83
CA GLY A 136 -0.81 -3.22 -6.25
C GLY A 136 -2.06 -3.44 -5.40
N TYR A 137 -2.45 -2.41 -4.69
CA TYR A 137 -3.67 -2.38 -3.91
C TYR A 137 -4.36 -1.04 -4.07
N ASP A 138 -5.65 -1.02 -3.80
CA ASP A 138 -6.43 0.18 -3.87
C ASP A 138 -6.39 0.97 -2.56
N MET A 139 -6.40 2.28 -2.72
CA MET A 139 -6.48 3.22 -1.62
C MET A 139 -7.93 3.57 -1.34
N ILE A 140 -8.28 3.65 -0.09
CA ILE A 140 -9.54 4.23 0.37
C ILE A 140 -9.38 5.74 0.30
N ILE A 141 -10.06 6.36 -0.65
CA ILE A 141 -10.02 7.81 -0.86
C ILE A 141 -11.21 8.46 -0.17
N ASN A 142 -10.94 9.50 0.60
CA ASN A 142 -11.98 10.34 1.16
C ASN A 142 -12.39 11.41 0.14
N TYR A 143 -13.37 11.08 -0.69
CA TYR A 143 -13.82 11.96 -1.76
C TYR A 143 -14.47 13.27 -1.24
N ASP A 144 -15.00 13.26 -0.03
CA ASP A 144 -15.58 14.46 0.59
C ASP A 144 -14.52 15.55 0.84
N LYS A 145 -13.26 15.14 0.92
CA LYS A 145 -12.11 16.05 1.06
C LYS A 145 -11.49 16.45 -0.28
N LEU A 146 -11.89 15.82 -1.37
CA LEU A 146 -11.41 16.15 -2.72
C LEU A 146 -12.37 17.13 -3.41
N VAL A 147 -12.71 18.20 -2.74
CA VAL A 147 -13.61 19.25 -3.23
C VAL A 147 -12.93 20.61 -3.02
N PRO A 148 -13.00 21.54 -4.01
CA PRO A 148 -12.50 22.89 -3.82
C PRO A 148 -13.12 23.59 -2.61
N ASP A 149 -12.39 24.49 -2.01
CA ASP A 149 -12.77 25.31 -0.84
C ASP A 149 -12.98 24.52 0.47
N ILE A 150 -12.55 23.24 0.52
CA ILE A 150 -12.55 22.46 1.74
C ILE A 150 -11.22 22.63 2.50
N GLY A 151 -11.35 22.92 3.80
CA GLY A 151 -10.22 22.92 4.74
C GLY A 151 -9.87 21.52 5.20
N ILE A 152 -8.59 21.15 5.12
CA ILE A 152 -8.04 19.90 5.64
C ILE A 152 -7.12 20.21 6.81
N LYS A 153 -7.30 19.49 7.90
CA LYS A 153 -6.44 19.61 9.07
C LYS A 153 -5.14 18.83 8.92
N LYS A 154 -4.10 19.33 9.55
CA LYS A 154 -2.82 18.65 9.68
C LYS A 154 -2.98 17.19 10.12
N ASN A 155 -2.29 16.29 9.44
CA ASN A 155 -2.33 14.84 9.67
C ASN A 155 -3.68 14.16 9.39
N GLU A 156 -4.64 14.85 8.83
CA GLU A 156 -5.89 14.25 8.39
C GLU A 156 -5.69 13.47 7.09
N TYR A 157 -6.25 12.24 7.02
CA TYR A 157 -6.08 11.39 5.84
C TYR A 157 -6.95 11.83 4.68
N ILE A 158 -6.32 12.03 3.52
CA ILE A 158 -6.98 12.23 2.23
C ILE A 158 -7.21 10.86 1.57
N ALA A 159 -6.23 9.99 1.66
CA ALA A 159 -6.33 8.60 1.21
C ALA A 159 -5.47 7.70 2.10
N HIS A 160 -5.89 6.46 2.25
CA HIS A 160 -5.12 5.47 3.00
C HIS A 160 -5.37 4.05 2.49
N SER A 161 -4.43 3.15 2.77
CA SER A 161 -4.59 1.73 2.48
C SER A 161 -5.44 1.03 3.53
N LYS A 162 -5.84 -0.21 3.25
CA LYS A 162 -6.56 -1.08 4.20
C LYS A 162 -5.75 -1.39 5.46
N ALA A 163 -4.43 -1.27 5.39
CA ALA A 163 -3.53 -1.44 6.54
C ALA A 163 -3.57 -0.27 7.54
N VAL A 164 -4.34 0.78 7.27
CA VAL A 164 -4.44 1.90 8.19
C VAL A 164 -5.74 1.79 8.99
N GLN A 165 -5.61 1.61 10.29
CA GLN A 165 -6.74 1.58 11.21
C GLN A 165 -6.50 2.59 12.35
N GLY A 166 -7.45 3.51 12.55
CA GLY A 166 -7.39 4.47 13.62
C GLY A 166 -6.05 5.22 13.74
N SER A 167 -5.47 5.66 12.64
CA SER A 167 -4.18 6.36 12.57
C SER A 167 -2.94 5.50 12.86
N ARG A 168 -3.07 4.18 12.87
CA ARG A 168 -1.95 3.24 13.04
C ARG A 168 -1.82 2.32 11.85
N TYR A 169 -0.60 1.91 11.57
CA TYR A 169 -0.32 0.88 10.59
C TYR A 169 -0.56 -0.51 11.20
N CYS A 170 -1.39 -1.30 10.53
CA CYS A 170 -1.73 -2.67 10.89
C CYS A 170 -1.42 -3.58 9.71
N MET A 171 -0.58 -4.58 9.88
CA MET A 171 -0.11 -5.37 8.75
C MET A 171 -0.46 -6.86 8.80
N GLY A 172 -1.18 -7.32 9.79
CA GLY A 172 -1.45 -8.74 9.96
C GLY A 172 -2.64 -9.02 10.85
N VAL A 173 -2.81 -10.28 11.20
CA VAL A 173 -3.82 -10.75 12.15
C VAL A 173 -3.16 -11.31 13.41
N ASN A 174 -3.78 -11.09 14.55
CA ASN A 174 -3.35 -11.72 15.79
C ASN A 174 -3.81 -13.18 15.82
N ALA A 175 -2.88 -14.08 16.15
CA ALA A 175 -3.15 -15.49 16.23
C ALA A 175 -2.55 -16.11 17.49
N ASN A 176 -3.21 -17.13 18.04
CA ASN A 176 -2.61 -17.98 19.05
C ASN A 176 -1.61 -18.93 18.37
N VAL A 177 -0.37 -18.89 18.79
CA VAL A 177 0.72 -19.66 18.18
C VAL A 177 1.18 -20.77 19.13
N VAL A 178 1.32 -21.95 18.59
CA VAL A 178 1.90 -23.10 19.27
C VAL A 178 3.10 -23.62 18.48
N TYR A 179 4.21 -23.82 19.14
CA TYR A 179 5.41 -24.42 18.54
C TYR A 179 5.34 -25.94 18.70
N LEU A 180 5.24 -26.63 17.60
CA LEU A 180 5.15 -28.08 17.55
C LEU A 180 6.16 -28.66 16.58
N THR A 181 6.61 -29.87 16.85
CA THR A 181 7.31 -30.67 15.84
C THR A 181 6.34 -31.77 15.39
N THR A 182 5.94 -31.74 14.14
CA THR A 182 5.07 -32.76 13.54
C THR A 182 5.80 -33.46 12.40
N LYS A 183 5.24 -34.57 11.92
CA LYS A 183 5.80 -35.28 10.76
C LYS A 183 5.59 -34.53 9.44
N GLU A 184 4.60 -33.63 9.42
CA GLU A 184 4.16 -32.87 8.26
C GLU A 184 4.92 -31.56 8.12
N THR A 185 5.55 -31.07 9.21
CA THR A 185 6.29 -29.80 9.18
C THR A 185 7.78 -30.06 9.05
N VAL A 186 8.36 -29.47 8.02
CA VAL A 186 9.79 -29.31 7.84
C VAL A 186 10.17 -27.91 8.35
N GLU A 187 11.44 -27.62 8.49
CA GLU A 187 11.97 -26.32 8.91
C GLU A 187 11.28 -25.15 8.17
N ASP A 188 10.95 -24.08 8.89
CA ASP A 188 10.28 -22.87 8.39
C ASP A 188 8.85 -23.06 7.83
N ALA A 189 8.17 -24.12 8.20
CA ALA A 189 6.79 -24.39 7.81
C ALA A 189 5.79 -23.90 8.85
N PHE A 190 4.59 -23.54 8.38
CA PHE A 190 3.45 -23.13 9.21
C PHE A 190 2.23 -23.98 8.88
N CYS A 191 1.53 -24.45 9.92
CA CYS A 191 0.17 -24.92 9.80
C CYS A 191 -0.77 -23.85 10.32
N ILE A 192 -1.69 -23.39 9.51
CA ILE A 192 -2.69 -22.39 9.89
C ILE A 192 -4.08 -23.02 9.89
N SER A 193 -4.97 -22.55 10.76
CA SER A 193 -6.37 -22.95 10.72
C SER A 193 -7.10 -22.30 9.55
N ASP A 194 -8.16 -22.94 9.08
CA ASP A 194 -9.01 -22.39 8.00
C ASP A 194 -9.56 -21.00 8.37
N GLU A 195 -9.90 -20.80 9.65
CA GLU A 195 -10.38 -19.50 10.15
C GLU A 195 -9.34 -18.38 9.98
N ILE A 196 -8.05 -18.66 10.24
CA ILE A 196 -6.98 -17.69 10.02
C ILE A 196 -6.72 -17.50 8.53
N ALA A 197 -6.75 -18.57 7.74
CA ALA A 197 -6.58 -18.48 6.30
C ALA A 197 -7.64 -17.57 5.67
N ASP A 198 -8.89 -17.66 6.09
CA ASP A 198 -9.99 -16.81 5.64
C ASP A 198 -9.76 -15.33 6.01
N LYS A 199 -9.23 -15.07 7.22
CA LYS A 199 -8.88 -13.69 7.65
C LYS A 199 -7.69 -13.10 6.90
N MET A 200 -6.79 -13.92 6.39
CA MET A 200 -5.60 -13.48 5.67
C MET A 200 -5.84 -13.22 4.18
N GLY A 201 -7.09 -13.09 3.77
CA GLY A 201 -7.45 -12.72 2.40
C GLY A 201 -6.88 -11.36 2.01
N SER A 202 -6.35 -11.26 0.80
CA SER A 202 -5.80 -10.03 0.24
C SER A 202 -6.43 -9.75 -1.12
N SER A 203 -6.88 -8.52 -1.30
CA SER A 203 -7.34 -8.01 -2.59
C SER A 203 -6.27 -7.11 -3.19
N GLY A 204 -5.75 -7.52 -4.33
CA GLY A 204 -4.75 -6.76 -5.06
C GLY A 204 -5.21 -6.46 -6.49
N TYR A 205 -4.48 -5.59 -7.17
CA TYR A 205 -4.65 -5.36 -8.60
C TYR A 205 -3.34 -5.54 -9.35
N LYS A 206 -3.45 -5.91 -10.61
CA LYS A 206 -2.33 -6.00 -11.53
C LYS A 206 -2.66 -5.25 -12.81
N THR A 207 -1.77 -4.36 -13.22
CA THR A 207 -1.91 -3.67 -14.51
C THR A 207 -1.18 -4.47 -15.58
N LEU A 208 -1.91 -4.89 -16.60
CA LEU A 208 -1.35 -5.48 -17.81
C LEU A 208 -1.38 -4.44 -18.92
N VAL A 209 -0.23 -4.15 -19.51
CA VAL A 209 -0.11 -3.25 -20.66
C VAL A 209 0.15 -4.11 -21.89
N ILE A 210 -0.76 -4.05 -22.84
CA ILE A 210 -0.66 -4.78 -24.11
C ILE A 210 -0.44 -3.75 -25.22
N ASN A 211 0.72 -3.80 -25.85
CA ASN A 211 1.04 -2.98 -27.01
C ASN A 211 0.57 -3.70 -28.26
N ILE A 212 -0.39 -3.13 -28.97
CA ILE A 212 -0.96 -3.68 -30.20
C ILE A 212 -0.32 -2.96 -31.38
N ASP A 213 0.39 -3.70 -32.22
CA ASP A 213 0.90 -3.21 -33.51
C ASP A 213 -0.20 -3.25 -34.58
N LYS A 214 0.00 -2.51 -35.67
CA LYS A 214 -0.96 -2.40 -36.80
C LYS A 214 -1.37 -3.72 -37.44
N ASN A 215 -0.56 -4.76 -37.26
CA ASN A 215 -0.78 -6.08 -37.82
C ASN A 215 -1.57 -7.04 -36.92
N TYR A 216 -2.00 -6.58 -35.76
CA TYR A 216 -2.76 -7.41 -34.82
C TYR A 216 -4.23 -7.00 -34.80
N HIS A 217 -5.08 -7.98 -34.96
CA HIS A 217 -6.53 -7.80 -34.89
C HIS A 217 -7.05 -8.38 -33.57
N PRO A 218 -7.67 -7.57 -32.71
CA PRO A 218 -8.24 -8.09 -31.47
C PRO A 218 -9.37 -9.09 -31.79
N LEU A 219 -9.55 -10.07 -30.93
CA LEU A 219 -10.60 -11.07 -31.05
C LEU A 219 -11.80 -10.71 -30.20
N ASN A 220 -13.00 -11.01 -30.69
CA ASN A 220 -14.24 -10.85 -29.95
C ASN A 220 -14.41 -12.03 -28.97
N LEU A 221 -13.82 -11.92 -27.77
CA LEU A 221 -13.82 -13.03 -26.80
C LEU A 221 -14.95 -12.93 -25.76
N TYR A 222 -15.47 -11.74 -25.53
CA TYR A 222 -16.47 -11.44 -24.49
C TYR A 222 -17.77 -10.87 -25.08
N GLY A 223 -17.78 -10.58 -26.36
CA GLY A 223 -18.95 -10.08 -27.07
C GLY A 223 -19.77 -11.19 -27.73
N ASN A 224 -20.78 -10.77 -28.46
CA ASN A 224 -21.64 -11.61 -29.26
C ASN A 224 -21.62 -11.18 -30.77
N VAL A 225 -22.62 -11.60 -31.53
CA VAL A 225 -22.71 -11.27 -32.97
C VAL A 225 -22.98 -9.79 -33.20
N ASP A 226 -23.70 -9.16 -32.27
CA ASP A 226 -24.17 -7.78 -32.40
C ASP A 226 -23.22 -6.80 -31.67
N GLU A 227 -22.48 -7.26 -30.67
CA GLU A 227 -21.59 -6.46 -29.87
C GLU A 227 -20.18 -7.03 -29.86
N TYR A 228 -19.23 -6.23 -30.35
CA TYR A 228 -17.81 -6.61 -30.35
C TYR A 228 -17.11 -6.23 -29.07
N LYS A 229 -16.65 -7.22 -28.28
CA LYS A 229 -16.08 -7.01 -26.98
C LYS A 229 -14.78 -7.81 -26.80
N ILE A 230 -13.69 -7.10 -26.64
CA ILE A 230 -12.32 -7.68 -26.59
C ILE A 230 -12.00 -8.19 -25.18
N CYS A 231 -12.40 -7.45 -24.18
CA CYS A 231 -12.12 -7.69 -22.75
C CYS A 231 -13.43 -7.74 -21.96
N PRO A 232 -13.45 -8.34 -20.77
CA PRO A 232 -14.61 -8.29 -19.89
C PRO A 232 -14.85 -6.88 -19.37
N ASP A 233 -16.09 -6.55 -19.07
CA ASP A 233 -16.44 -5.31 -18.37
C ASP A 233 -16.06 -5.36 -16.90
N ILE A 234 -16.09 -4.19 -16.26
CA ILE A 234 -15.82 -4.09 -14.81
C ILE A 234 -16.92 -4.87 -14.07
N GLY A 235 -16.49 -5.84 -13.26
CA GLY A 235 -17.40 -6.72 -12.51
C GLY A 235 -17.85 -7.97 -13.27
N GLU A 236 -17.54 -8.09 -14.56
CA GLU A 236 -17.82 -9.28 -15.32
C GLU A 236 -16.83 -10.41 -14.98
N ARG A 237 -17.34 -11.64 -14.97
CA ARG A 237 -16.51 -12.81 -14.69
C ARG A 237 -15.58 -13.10 -15.87
N VAL A 238 -14.31 -13.32 -15.57
CA VAL A 238 -13.33 -13.79 -16.55
C VAL A 238 -13.73 -15.20 -17.05
N ARG A 239 -13.47 -15.48 -18.32
CA ARG A 239 -13.69 -16.78 -18.95
C ARG A 239 -12.99 -17.90 -18.16
N GLU A 240 -13.53 -19.12 -18.27
CA GLU A 240 -12.99 -20.30 -17.56
C GLU A 240 -11.56 -20.66 -17.98
N ASP A 241 -11.18 -20.29 -19.21
CA ASP A 241 -9.80 -20.45 -19.72
C ASP A 241 -8.84 -19.34 -19.25
N CYS A 242 -9.30 -18.41 -18.40
CA CYS A 242 -8.56 -17.28 -17.87
C CYS A 242 -7.97 -16.31 -18.91
N ILE A 243 -8.45 -16.37 -20.16
CA ILE A 243 -7.99 -15.47 -21.22
C ILE A 243 -8.73 -14.13 -21.11
N LEU A 244 -7.99 -13.04 -20.84
CA LEU A 244 -8.54 -11.69 -20.75
C LEU A 244 -8.74 -11.02 -22.09
N CYS A 245 -7.84 -11.24 -23.05
CA CYS A 245 -7.94 -10.74 -24.41
C CYS A 245 -7.11 -11.60 -25.35
N GLY A 246 -7.45 -11.58 -26.63
CA GLY A 246 -6.74 -12.32 -27.66
C GLY A 246 -6.55 -11.49 -28.93
N PHE A 247 -5.49 -11.78 -29.69
CA PHE A 247 -5.16 -11.08 -30.91
C PHE A 247 -4.74 -12.10 -31.98
N ARG A 248 -5.13 -11.82 -33.20
CA ARG A 248 -4.67 -12.54 -34.37
C ARG A 248 -3.77 -11.65 -35.22
N LYS A 249 -2.63 -12.19 -35.61
CA LYS A 249 -1.70 -11.57 -36.55
C LYS A 249 -2.14 -11.83 -38.00
#